data_fc7dbab2aae966880234e66c82f77067
#
_entry.id   fc7dbab2aae966880234e66c82f77067
#
_cell.length_a   1.000
_cell.length_b   1.000
_cell.length_c   1.000
_cell.angle_alpha   90.00
_cell.angle_beta   90.00
_cell.angle_gamma   90.00
#
_symmetry.space_group_name_H-M   'P 1'
#
loop_
_entity.id
_entity.type
_entity.pdbx_description
1 polymer ?
#
loop_
_entity_poly.entity_id
_entity_poly.type
_entity_poly.pdbx_seq_one_letter_code
_entity_poly.pdbx_strand_id
1 'polypeptide(L)'
;MMSQTEQHNQTLPEIPGVTFDRDVSVSMPDGIDIMVNVFRPASGGRFPVILSVSPYGKDDLPQRGPRSPRPGMDLGIVHRSDYAAFETPDPGFWVPEGYVVVHGNVRGMWNSEGTAGWLSPQDARDYAELIRWAGTQSFSDGNVGLCGVSYLAMSQWAAAALNPPHLKAIIPWEGASDQYREFVYQGGLRETKFFPRFFEAQVRAHQNPGYPAGPDLADESKQHPLDDDLWASMRPQLPRITVPALVCASWSDQGMHTRGSMEGFKQIASERKWLYTHGRRKWEVFYGDEAKAAQLQFFDYFLKGLANGMPQVPTVRLEVRRTFDEYAVRHEPAWPIPGTDLTAWYLDARTSELVHDPVPDEASMDYRAGLGESALQERAEFSLAFSQDTELTGNIKLKLWISPLQADDADLFVGIRKIDAAGKEVHFSGYQGDHDDIVAKGWLRVSQRERDPERSTPLQPWHTHRREQKLAPGDVVPVEIEILPSSTLFEAGSTLRLVVQGRELIDYPGFGHDDTVNRGDHRLRTGGRYDSHLLVPQIRR
;
A
#
# COMPACT_ATOMS: atom_id res chain seq x y z
N MET A 1 -2.58 27.04 -11.06
CA MET A 1 -3.76 26.14 -11.05
C MET A 1 -4.78 26.74 -11.99
N MET A 2 -5.27 25.97 -12.95
CA MET A 2 -6.42 26.39 -13.77
C MET A 2 -7.65 26.40 -12.85
N SER A 3 -8.56 27.35 -13.07
CA SER A 3 -9.82 27.38 -12.33
C SER A 3 -10.68 26.15 -12.67
N GLN A 4 -11.58 25.74 -11.79
CA GLN A 4 -12.53 24.62 -12.06
C GLN A 4 -13.29 24.82 -13.38
N THR A 5 -13.57 26.08 -13.75
CA THR A 5 -14.23 26.45 -15.00
C THR A 5 -13.34 26.24 -16.23
N GLU A 6 -12.02 26.40 -16.10
CA GLU A 6 -11.07 26.19 -17.21
C GLU A 6 -10.80 24.70 -17.47
N GLN A 7 -10.84 23.86 -16.44
CA GLN A 7 -10.77 22.39 -16.60
C GLN A 7 -12.02 21.83 -17.28
N HIS A 8 -13.21 22.41 -17.01
CA HIS A 8 -14.47 22.01 -17.63
C HIS A 8 -14.56 22.29 -19.14
N ASN A 9 -13.75 23.23 -19.63
CA ASN A 9 -13.78 23.66 -21.03
C ASN A 9 -12.71 23.02 -21.94
N GLN A 10 -11.91 22.07 -21.43
CA GLN A 10 -10.98 21.34 -22.29
C GLN A 10 -11.76 20.41 -23.21
N THR A 11 -11.72 20.70 -24.52
CA THR A 11 -12.15 19.76 -25.55
C THR A 11 -11.14 18.62 -25.55
N LEU A 12 -11.55 17.44 -25.06
CA LEU A 12 -10.71 16.25 -25.15
C LEU A 12 -10.55 15.85 -26.62
N PRO A 13 -9.35 15.45 -27.07
CA PRO A 13 -9.15 14.99 -28.43
C PRO A 13 -10.04 13.74 -28.65
N GLU A 14 -10.71 13.65 -29.77
CA GLU A 14 -11.52 12.47 -30.10
C GLU A 14 -10.62 11.22 -30.19
N ILE A 15 -10.99 10.17 -29.47
CA ILE A 15 -10.42 8.83 -29.70
C ILE A 15 -11.29 8.14 -30.73
N PRO A 16 -10.76 7.76 -31.89
CA PRO A 16 -11.54 7.05 -32.90
C PRO A 16 -12.20 5.79 -32.32
N GLY A 17 -13.49 5.63 -32.56
CA GLY A 17 -14.26 4.48 -32.08
C GLY A 17 -14.74 4.55 -30.63
N VAL A 18 -14.51 5.66 -29.94
CA VAL A 18 -15.00 5.90 -28.57
C VAL A 18 -16.08 6.98 -28.56
N THR A 19 -17.23 6.67 -27.96
CA THR A 19 -18.24 7.66 -27.57
C THR A 19 -18.02 8.06 -26.12
N PHE A 20 -18.05 9.35 -25.84
CA PHE A 20 -17.83 9.92 -24.51
C PHE A 20 -19.06 10.69 -24.04
N ASP A 21 -19.70 10.21 -22.98
CA ASP A 21 -20.79 10.91 -22.30
C ASP A 21 -20.22 11.51 -20.99
N ARG A 22 -20.12 12.84 -20.94
CA ARG A 22 -19.53 13.57 -19.82
C ARG A 22 -20.62 13.99 -18.82
N ASP A 23 -20.27 14.03 -17.53
CA ASP A 23 -21.11 14.53 -16.45
C ASP A 23 -22.50 13.88 -16.39
N VAL A 24 -22.53 12.56 -16.54
CA VAL A 24 -23.76 11.79 -16.35
C VAL A 24 -24.09 11.77 -14.85
N SER A 25 -25.29 12.26 -14.51
CA SER A 25 -25.79 12.26 -13.14
C SER A 25 -26.34 10.87 -12.78
N VAL A 26 -25.93 10.36 -11.61
CA VAL A 26 -26.43 9.10 -11.03
C VAL A 26 -27.01 9.40 -9.67
N SER A 27 -28.34 9.34 -9.55
CA SER A 27 -29.03 9.62 -8.28
C SER A 27 -28.88 8.46 -7.31
N MET A 28 -28.38 8.77 -6.13
CA MET A 28 -28.26 7.84 -5.00
C MET A 28 -29.62 7.68 -4.29
N PRO A 29 -29.82 6.60 -3.50
CA PRO A 29 -31.08 6.38 -2.80
C PRO A 29 -31.52 7.49 -1.84
N ASP A 30 -30.59 8.29 -1.37
CA ASP A 30 -30.82 9.45 -0.49
C ASP A 30 -31.06 10.77 -1.25
N GLY A 31 -31.14 10.70 -2.58
CA GLY A 31 -31.44 11.87 -3.45
C GLY A 31 -30.23 12.72 -3.81
N ILE A 32 -28.99 12.29 -3.45
CA ILE A 32 -27.75 12.95 -3.84
C ILE A 32 -27.31 12.46 -5.22
N ASP A 33 -26.86 13.36 -6.07
CA ASP A 33 -26.36 13.03 -7.39
C ASP A 33 -24.82 12.90 -7.41
N ILE A 34 -24.35 11.76 -7.89
CA ILE A 34 -22.93 11.50 -8.14
C ILE A 34 -22.65 11.60 -9.64
N MET A 35 -21.64 12.36 -10.01
CA MET A 35 -21.27 12.61 -11.40
C MET A 35 -20.26 11.59 -11.90
N VAL A 36 -20.56 11.00 -13.06
CA VAL A 36 -19.67 10.05 -13.73
C VAL A 36 -19.42 10.44 -15.18
N ASN A 37 -18.31 9.99 -15.73
CA ASN A 37 -17.98 10.00 -17.15
C ASN A 37 -18.09 8.59 -17.70
N VAL A 38 -18.70 8.42 -18.88
CA VAL A 38 -18.91 7.12 -19.52
C VAL A 38 -18.22 7.10 -20.89
N PHE A 39 -17.29 6.18 -21.06
CA PHE A 39 -16.58 5.93 -22.32
C PHE A 39 -17.02 4.57 -22.87
N ARG A 40 -17.52 4.52 -24.09
CA ARG A 40 -18.08 3.29 -24.67
C ARG A 40 -17.76 3.13 -26.16
N PRO A 41 -17.76 1.89 -26.68
CA PRO A 41 -17.58 1.67 -28.12
C PRO A 41 -18.62 2.40 -28.95
N ALA A 42 -18.19 3.17 -29.94
CA ALA A 42 -19.06 3.93 -30.85
C ALA A 42 -19.89 3.02 -31.77
N SER A 43 -19.52 1.74 -31.93
CA SER A 43 -20.28 0.74 -32.69
C SER A 43 -21.64 0.44 -32.10
N GLY A 44 -21.94 0.88 -30.86
CA GLY A 44 -23.14 0.48 -30.13
C GLY A 44 -23.06 -0.97 -29.66
N GLY A 45 -24.05 -1.40 -28.88
CA GLY A 45 -24.11 -2.75 -28.32
C GLY A 45 -24.06 -2.74 -26.77
N ARG A 46 -23.95 -3.94 -26.20
CA ARG A 46 -23.85 -4.14 -24.74
C ARG A 46 -22.53 -4.79 -24.41
N PHE A 47 -21.81 -4.19 -23.47
CA PHE A 47 -20.47 -4.59 -23.10
C PHE A 47 -20.33 -4.69 -21.59
N PRO A 48 -19.38 -5.47 -21.07
CA PRO A 48 -19.04 -5.40 -19.65
C PRO A 48 -18.47 -4.02 -19.29
N VAL A 49 -18.71 -3.59 -18.05
CA VAL A 49 -18.33 -2.28 -17.56
C VAL A 49 -17.14 -2.39 -16.60
N ILE A 50 -16.14 -1.54 -16.79
CA ILE A 50 -15.06 -1.32 -15.82
C ILE A 50 -15.34 0.02 -15.12
N LEU A 51 -15.54 -0.02 -13.81
CA LEU A 51 -15.91 1.14 -13.01
C LEU A 51 -14.83 1.50 -12.02
N SER A 52 -14.51 2.79 -11.90
CA SER A 52 -13.66 3.35 -10.84
C SER A 52 -14.26 4.63 -10.27
N VAL A 53 -14.04 4.87 -8.97
CA VAL A 53 -14.50 6.07 -8.27
C VAL A 53 -13.29 6.73 -7.61
N SER A 54 -13.12 8.05 -7.82
CA SER A 54 -11.90 8.78 -7.51
C SER A 54 -12.16 10.07 -6.74
N PRO A 55 -11.38 10.39 -5.70
CA PRO A 55 -11.37 11.70 -5.08
C PRO A 55 -10.52 12.69 -5.88
N TYR A 56 -9.71 12.21 -6.83
CA TYR A 56 -8.79 13.04 -7.61
C TYR A 56 -9.47 13.83 -8.73
N GLY A 57 -10.73 13.49 -9.04
CA GLY A 57 -11.52 14.06 -10.12
C GLY A 57 -11.54 13.19 -11.37
N LYS A 58 -12.76 12.89 -11.86
CA LYS A 58 -12.97 12.12 -13.10
C LYS A 58 -12.48 12.85 -14.36
N ASP A 59 -12.25 14.17 -14.26
CA ASP A 59 -11.75 15.06 -15.31
C ASP A 59 -10.30 15.51 -15.05
N ASP A 60 -9.67 15.09 -13.95
CA ASP A 60 -8.25 15.42 -13.65
C ASP A 60 -7.33 14.59 -14.53
N LEU A 61 -7.15 15.07 -15.75
CA LEU A 61 -6.24 14.48 -16.71
C LEU A 61 -4.81 14.89 -16.36
N PRO A 62 -3.91 13.96 -16.02
CA PRO A 62 -2.54 14.29 -15.70
C PRO A 62 -1.87 14.95 -16.91
N GLN A 63 -1.35 16.15 -16.73
CA GLN A 63 -0.63 16.87 -17.78
C GLN A 63 0.65 16.12 -18.15
N ARG A 64 0.93 16.01 -19.44
CA ARG A 64 2.18 15.45 -19.97
C ARG A 64 3.30 16.49 -19.84
N GLY A 65 4.47 16.07 -19.34
CA GLY A 65 5.69 16.83 -19.37
C GLY A 65 6.24 17.28 -18.02
N PRO A 66 7.40 17.96 -18.01
CA PRO A 66 8.19 18.27 -16.80
C PRO A 66 7.53 19.26 -15.83
N ARG A 67 6.33 19.73 -16.11
CA ARG A 67 5.52 20.62 -15.28
C ARG A 67 4.26 19.93 -14.74
N SER A 68 4.30 18.62 -14.53
CA SER A 68 3.25 17.98 -13.74
C SER A 68 3.11 18.73 -12.41
N PRO A 69 1.91 19.18 -12.01
CA PRO A 69 1.71 19.85 -10.71
C PRO A 69 2.02 18.92 -9.51
N ARG A 70 2.30 17.66 -9.78
CA ARG A 70 2.71 16.64 -8.80
C ARG A 70 4.18 16.26 -9.02
N PRO A 71 5.14 16.88 -8.28
CA PRO A 71 6.56 16.50 -8.37
C PRO A 71 6.75 14.99 -8.16
N GLY A 72 7.60 14.35 -8.96
CA GLY A 72 7.83 12.90 -8.91
C GLY A 72 6.87 12.08 -9.77
N MET A 73 5.81 12.66 -10.31
CA MET A 73 4.90 12.01 -11.26
C MET A 73 5.22 12.41 -12.70
N ASP A 74 6.43 12.17 -13.14
CA ASP A 74 6.71 12.19 -14.57
C ASP A 74 6.08 10.94 -15.21
N LEU A 75 4.82 11.11 -15.63
CA LEU A 75 4.09 10.07 -16.34
C LEU A 75 4.43 10.06 -17.84
N GLY A 76 5.45 10.80 -18.27
CA GLY A 76 5.87 10.88 -19.67
C GLY A 76 6.35 9.56 -20.26
N ILE A 77 6.76 8.62 -19.41
CA ILE A 77 7.12 7.24 -19.79
C ILE A 77 5.94 6.26 -19.74
N VAL A 78 4.78 6.69 -19.25
CA VAL A 78 3.61 5.83 -19.08
C VAL A 78 2.74 5.88 -20.33
N HIS A 79 2.57 4.73 -21.00
CA HIS A 79 1.73 4.59 -22.19
C HIS A 79 0.24 4.58 -21.82
N ARG A 80 -0.39 5.76 -21.81
CA ARG A 80 -1.81 5.95 -21.57
C ARG A 80 -2.38 6.99 -22.53
N SER A 81 -3.70 6.93 -22.73
CA SER A 81 -4.42 7.93 -23.51
C SER A 81 -4.63 9.24 -22.74
N ASP A 82 -5.07 10.27 -23.45
CA ASP A 82 -5.42 11.56 -22.86
C ASP A 82 -6.76 11.51 -22.06
N TYR A 83 -7.46 10.38 -22.05
CA TYR A 83 -8.71 10.18 -21.29
C TYR A 83 -8.50 9.48 -19.94
N ALA A 84 -7.32 8.98 -19.66
CA ALA A 84 -7.02 8.36 -18.37
C ALA A 84 -6.91 9.45 -17.30
N ALA A 85 -7.92 9.58 -16.46
CA ALA A 85 -7.81 10.35 -15.23
C ALA A 85 -6.79 9.69 -14.28
N PHE A 86 -6.38 10.41 -13.24
CA PHE A 86 -5.32 9.93 -12.35
C PHE A 86 -5.71 8.58 -11.69
N GLU A 87 -4.85 7.58 -11.84
CA GLU A 87 -4.99 6.23 -11.26
C GLU A 87 -6.19 5.39 -11.78
N THR A 88 -6.89 5.86 -12.81
CA THR A 88 -8.05 5.16 -13.39
C THR A 88 -7.65 4.18 -14.49
N PRO A 89 -8.49 3.16 -14.79
CA PRO A 89 -8.34 2.37 -16.02
C PRO A 89 -8.44 3.28 -17.26
N ASP A 90 -7.51 3.10 -18.19
CA ASP A 90 -7.39 3.95 -19.38
C ASP A 90 -8.48 3.65 -20.43
N PRO A 91 -9.43 4.56 -20.71
CA PRO A 91 -10.44 4.35 -21.75
C PRO A 91 -9.85 4.09 -23.14
N GLY A 92 -8.69 4.68 -23.46
CA GLY A 92 -8.01 4.46 -24.73
C GLY A 92 -7.48 3.05 -24.94
N PHE A 93 -7.25 2.32 -23.85
CA PHE A 93 -6.93 0.90 -23.88
C PHE A 93 -8.20 0.01 -23.81
N TRP A 94 -9.06 0.25 -22.83
CA TRP A 94 -10.15 -0.68 -22.51
C TRP A 94 -11.33 -0.63 -23.49
N VAL A 95 -11.65 0.56 -24.06
CA VAL A 95 -12.81 0.67 -24.98
C VAL A 95 -12.56 -0.06 -26.30
N PRO A 96 -11.38 0.04 -26.94
CA PRO A 96 -11.06 -0.80 -28.10
C PRO A 96 -11.09 -2.30 -27.84
N GLU A 97 -10.81 -2.72 -26.60
CA GLU A 97 -10.89 -4.10 -26.15
C GLU A 97 -12.34 -4.56 -25.88
N GLY A 98 -13.35 -3.72 -26.15
CA GLY A 98 -14.77 -4.06 -26.02
C GLY A 98 -15.31 -3.97 -24.58
N TYR A 99 -14.90 -2.96 -23.86
CA TYR A 99 -15.43 -2.59 -22.55
C TYR A 99 -16.04 -1.19 -22.55
N VAL A 100 -16.98 -0.97 -21.67
CA VAL A 100 -17.38 0.38 -21.25
C VAL A 100 -16.50 0.74 -20.04
N VAL A 101 -15.97 1.96 -20.02
CA VAL A 101 -15.23 2.49 -18.87
C VAL A 101 -16.04 3.60 -18.22
N VAL A 102 -16.17 3.55 -16.90
CA VAL A 102 -16.88 4.58 -16.11
C VAL A 102 -15.94 5.14 -15.05
N HIS A 103 -15.72 6.44 -15.10
CA HIS A 103 -14.99 7.17 -14.05
C HIS A 103 -15.97 8.03 -13.26
N GLY A 104 -16.07 7.82 -11.94
CA GLY A 104 -16.93 8.57 -11.05
C GLY A 104 -16.13 9.46 -10.08
N ASN A 105 -16.71 10.59 -9.69
CA ASN A 105 -16.26 11.33 -8.52
C ASN A 105 -16.85 10.69 -7.25
N VAL A 106 -16.16 10.82 -6.12
CA VAL A 106 -16.77 10.47 -4.82
C VAL A 106 -17.80 11.53 -4.40
N ARG A 107 -18.70 11.15 -3.50
CA ARG A 107 -19.70 12.04 -2.88
C ARG A 107 -19.04 13.30 -2.34
N GLY A 108 -19.67 14.47 -2.56
CA GLY A 108 -19.23 15.76 -2.03
C GLY A 108 -17.91 16.28 -2.56
N MET A 109 -17.41 15.70 -3.63
CA MET A 109 -16.16 16.11 -4.26
C MET A 109 -16.39 16.58 -5.69
N TRP A 110 -15.67 17.63 -6.10
CA TRP A 110 -15.79 18.21 -7.45
C TRP A 110 -17.22 18.65 -7.75
N ASN A 111 -17.85 18.09 -8.77
CA ASN A 111 -19.24 18.36 -9.14
C ASN A 111 -20.24 17.30 -8.65
N SER A 112 -19.82 16.33 -7.83
CA SER A 112 -20.75 15.43 -7.14
C SER A 112 -21.34 16.10 -5.90
N GLU A 113 -22.59 15.82 -5.63
CA GLU A 113 -23.34 16.41 -4.53
C GLU A 113 -23.04 15.73 -3.18
N GLY A 114 -23.52 16.36 -2.10
CA GLY A 114 -23.45 15.84 -0.74
C GLY A 114 -22.17 16.22 0.02
N THR A 115 -22.02 15.68 1.21
CA THR A 115 -20.87 15.93 2.08
C THR A 115 -19.77 14.91 1.81
N ALA A 116 -18.55 15.36 1.59
CA ALA A 116 -17.41 14.51 1.32
C ALA A 116 -17.07 13.65 2.54
N GLY A 117 -16.80 12.37 2.29
CA GLY A 117 -16.21 11.43 3.24
C GLY A 117 -14.76 11.11 2.86
N TRP A 118 -14.17 10.17 3.59
CA TRP A 118 -12.92 9.53 3.21
C TRP A 118 -13.02 8.04 3.52
N LEU A 119 -13.24 7.23 2.48
CA LEU A 119 -13.41 5.78 2.62
C LEU A 119 -14.44 5.41 3.72
N SER A 120 -15.45 6.25 3.86
CA SER A 120 -16.50 6.10 4.85
C SER A 120 -17.45 4.95 4.48
N PRO A 121 -18.25 4.45 5.43
CA PRO A 121 -19.31 3.50 5.10
C PRO A 121 -20.32 4.04 4.08
N GLN A 122 -20.49 5.38 3.96
CA GLN A 122 -21.35 5.97 2.93
C GLN A 122 -20.70 5.88 1.55
N ASP A 123 -19.40 6.17 1.43
CA ASP A 123 -18.67 6.03 0.15
C ASP A 123 -18.76 4.60 -0.38
N ALA A 124 -18.68 3.61 0.50
CA ALA A 124 -18.85 2.20 0.14
C ALA A 124 -20.27 1.90 -0.41
N ARG A 125 -21.32 2.46 0.21
CA ARG A 125 -22.71 2.32 -0.27
C ARG A 125 -22.92 3.01 -1.61
N ASP A 126 -22.40 4.21 -1.77
CA ASP A 126 -22.48 4.95 -3.03
C ASP A 126 -21.79 4.19 -4.17
N TYR A 127 -20.62 3.62 -3.89
CA TYR A 127 -19.91 2.83 -4.90
C TYR A 127 -20.69 1.55 -5.25
N ALA A 128 -21.28 0.88 -4.27
CA ALA A 128 -22.15 -0.28 -4.53
C ALA A 128 -23.38 0.10 -5.38
N GLU A 129 -23.94 1.28 -5.16
CA GLU A 129 -25.06 1.79 -5.97
C GLU A 129 -24.62 2.15 -7.39
N LEU A 130 -23.45 2.74 -7.57
CA LEU A 130 -22.86 2.97 -8.90
C LEU A 130 -22.61 1.66 -9.65
N ILE A 131 -22.20 0.58 -8.98
CA ILE A 131 -22.07 -0.76 -9.57
C ILE A 131 -23.44 -1.25 -10.06
N ARG A 132 -24.47 -1.12 -9.23
CA ARG A 132 -25.85 -1.50 -9.61
C ARG A 132 -26.34 -0.68 -10.80
N TRP A 133 -26.15 0.65 -10.77
CA TRP A 133 -26.51 1.54 -11.86
C TRP A 133 -25.79 1.12 -13.16
N ALA A 134 -24.47 0.96 -13.13
CA ALA A 134 -23.69 0.60 -14.31
C ALA A 134 -24.13 -0.72 -14.94
N GLY A 135 -24.44 -1.72 -14.11
CA GLY A 135 -24.90 -3.03 -14.57
C GLY A 135 -26.30 -3.03 -15.20
N THR A 136 -27.12 -2.00 -14.96
CA THR A 136 -28.50 -1.89 -15.49
C THR A 136 -28.63 -0.96 -16.70
N GLN A 137 -27.55 -0.29 -17.11
CA GLN A 137 -27.60 0.63 -18.24
C GLN A 137 -27.79 -0.10 -19.59
N SER A 138 -28.34 0.61 -20.56
CA SER A 138 -28.62 0.05 -21.90
C SER A 138 -27.37 -0.40 -22.66
N PHE A 139 -26.22 0.19 -22.34
CA PHE A 139 -24.91 -0.16 -22.90
C PHE A 139 -24.23 -1.33 -22.16
N SER A 140 -24.74 -1.75 -21.00
CA SER A 140 -24.14 -2.79 -20.17
C SER A 140 -24.71 -4.18 -20.49
N ASP A 141 -23.87 -5.20 -20.49
CA ASP A 141 -24.27 -6.60 -20.55
C ASP A 141 -24.67 -7.19 -19.19
N GLY A 142 -24.54 -6.39 -18.13
CA GLY A 142 -24.84 -6.75 -16.74
C GLY A 142 -23.62 -7.20 -15.92
N ASN A 143 -22.42 -7.23 -16.50
CA ASN A 143 -21.19 -7.60 -15.82
C ASN A 143 -20.36 -6.35 -15.50
N VAL A 144 -20.04 -6.12 -14.22
CA VAL A 144 -19.24 -4.98 -13.77
C VAL A 144 -17.97 -5.49 -13.10
N GLY A 145 -16.83 -4.93 -13.50
CA GLY A 145 -15.54 -5.09 -12.86
C GLY A 145 -15.06 -3.78 -12.25
N LEU A 146 -14.27 -3.86 -11.17
CA LEU A 146 -13.62 -2.69 -10.58
C LEU A 146 -12.13 -2.73 -10.85
N CYS A 147 -11.54 -1.57 -11.17
CA CYS A 147 -10.11 -1.46 -11.44
C CYS A 147 -9.61 -0.08 -11.04
N GLY A 148 -8.38 0.02 -10.57
CA GLY A 148 -7.70 1.28 -10.24
C GLY A 148 -6.67 1.13 -9.15
N VAL A 149 -5.86 2.19 -8.99
CA VAL A 149 -4.67 2.23 -8.13
C VAL A 149 -4.98 3.00 -6.85
N SER A 150 -4.29 2.70 -5.74
CA SER A 150 -4.27 3.49 -4.51
C SER A 150 -5.68 3.67 -3.90
N TYR A 151 -6.19 4.89 -3.78
CA TYR A 151 -7.56 5.13 -3.30
C TYR A 151 -8.59 4.31 -4.07
N LEU A 152 -8.42 4.20 -5.39
CA LEU A 152 -9.34 3.45 -6.26
C LEU A 152 -9.26 1.93 -6.00
N ALA A 153 -8.16 1.44 -5.44
CA ALA A 153 -8.04 0.06 -4.94
C ALA A 153 -8.66 -0.08 -3.55
N MET A 154 -8.40 0.88 -2.65
CA MET A 154 -8.92 0.89 -1.28
C MET A 154 -10.46 0.90 -1.26
N SER A 155 -11.08 1.72 -2.11
CA SER A 155 -12.54 1.80 -2.25
C SER A 155 -13.17 0.51 -2.80
N GLN A 156 -12.45 -0.27 -3.63
CA GLN A 156 -12.92 -1.56 -4.12
C GLN A 156 -13.14 -2.56 -2.99
N TRP A 157 -12.26 -2.60 -1.98
CA TRP A 157 -12.42 -3.49 -0.83
C TRP A 157 -13.73 -3.22 -0.09
N ALA A 158 -14.02 -1.94 0.16
CA ALA A 158 -15.22 -1.53 0.88
C ALA A 158 -16.51 -1.84 0.09
N ALA A 159 -16.54 -1.51 -1.19
CA ALA A 159 -17.68 -1.77 -2.07
C ALA A 159 -17.90 -3.28 -2.29
N ALA A 160 -16.84 -4.05 -2.57
CA ALA A 160 -16.94 -5.48 -2.81
C ALA A 160 -17.41 -6.27 -1.58
N ALA A 161 -17.06 -5.82 -0.36
CA ALA A 161 -17.54 -6.42 0.89
C ALA A 161 -19.05 -6.31 1.09
N LEU A 162 -19.72 -5.39 0.37
CA LEU A 162 -21.19 -5.27 0.36
C LEU A 162 -21.87 -6.25 -0.60
N ASN A 163 -21.09 -6.96 -1.42
CA ASN A 163 -21.60 -7.91 -2.44
C ASN A 163 -22.70 -7.33 -3.34
N PRO A 164 -22.49 -6.16 -3.97
CA PRO A 164 -23.49 -5.53 -4.78
C PRO A 164 -23.85 -6.40 -6.01
N PRO A 165 -25.11 -6.37 -6.48
CA PRO A 165 -25.48 -7.06 -7.71
C PRO A 165 -24.65 -6.51 -8.87
N HIS A 166 -24.45 -7.35 -9.89
CA HIS A 166 -23.64 -7.07 -11.08
C HIS A 166 -22.11 -7.09 -10.87
N LEU A 167 -21.57 -6.96 -9.65
CA LEU A 167 -20.14 -7.08 -9.44
C LEU A 167 -19.67 -8.51 -9.74
N LYS A 168 -18.70 -8.65 -10.66
CA LYS A 168 -18.18 -9.95 -11.11
C LYS A 168 -16.71 -10.17 -10.79
N ALA A 169 -15.90 -9.11 -10.74
CA ALA A 169 -14.47 -9.21 -10.50
C ALA A 169 -13.88 -7.87 -10.04
N ILE A 170 -12.75 -7.91 -9.33
CA ILE A 170 -12.03 -6.71 -8.89
C ILE A 170 -10.54 -6.80 -9.20
N ILE A 171 -9.94 -5.65 -9.53
CA ILE A 171 -8.49 -5.48 -9.70
C ILE A 171 -8.01 -4.35 -8.78
N PRO A 172 -7.86 -4.59 -7.47
CA PRO A 172 -7.29 -3.61 -6.56
C PRO A 172 -5.77 -3.56 -6.73
N TRP A 173 -5.27 -2.45 -7.28
CA TRP A 173 -3.85 -2.26 -7.56
C TRP A 173 -3.21 -1.36 -6.51
N GLU A 174 -2.40 -1.93 -5.62
CA GLU A 174 -1.72 -1.23 -4.53
C GLU A 174 -2.64 -0.34 -3.68
N GLY A 175 -3.39 -0.94 -2.77
CA GLY A 175 -4.33 -0.26 -1.89
C GLY A 175 -4.21 -0.71 -0.44
N ALA A 176 -4.33 0.24 0.49
CA ALA A 176 -4.45 -0.06 1.91
C ALA A 176 -5.78 -0.75 2.21
N SER A 177 -5.79 -1.58 3.25
CA SER A 177 -6.99 -2.28 3.75
C SER A 177 -7.32 -1.91 5.20
N ASP A 178 -6.42 -1.25 5.90
CA ASP A 178 -6.56 -0.75 7.26
C ASP A 178 -5.95 0.65 7.36
N GLN A 179 -6.81 1.68 7.40
CA GLN A 179 -6.37 3.08 7.39
C GLN A 179 -5.45 3.40 8.56
N TYR A 180 -5.74 2.85 9.75
CA TYR A 180 -4.91 3.06 10.93
C TYR A 180 -3.50 2.55 10.72
N ARG A 181 -3.34 1.23 10.45
CA ARG A 181 -2.02 0.55 10.43
C ARG A 181 -1.17 0.83 9.22
N GLU A 182 -1.81 1.23 8.12
CA GLU A 182 -1.17 1.21 6.80
C GLU A 182 -1.05 2.59 6.17
N PHE A 183 -1.77 3.58 6.72
CA PHE A 183 -1.84 4.90 6.10
C PHE A 183 -1.57 6.04 7.09
N VAL A 184 -2.07 5.95 8.33
CA VAL A 184 -2.03 7.05 9.30
C VAL A 184 -1.12 6.78 10.49
N TYR A 185 -1.04 5.51 10.97
CA TYR A 185 -0.33 5.13 12.19
C TYR A 185 0.49 3.84 12.01
N GLN A 186 1.54 3.87 11.20
CA GLN A 186 2.42 2.71 11.00
C GLN A 186 3.12 2.34 12.32
N GLY A 187 2.86 1.13 12.82
CA GLY A 187 3.39 0.69 14.10
C GLY A 187 2.99 1.55 15.30
N GLY A 188 1.92 2.34 15.19
CA GLY A 188 1.48 3.28 16.22
C GLY A 188 2.17 4.66 16.15
N LEU A 189 3.01 4.91 15.15
CA LEU A 189 3.61 6.22 14.88
C LEU A 189 2.74 6.97 13.87
N ARG A 190 2.40 8.23 14.15
CA ARG A 190 1.56 9.04 13.27
C ARG A 190 2.35 9.51 12.06
N GLU A 191 1.84 9.24 10.87
CA GLU A 191 2.34 9.82 9.63
C GLU A 191 2.04 11.34 9.61
N THR A 192 3.05 12.16 9.30
CA THR A 192 2.98 13.62 9.49
C THR A 192 3.17 14.43 8.22
N LYS A 193 3.59 13.81 7.13
CA LYS A 193 3.93 14.50 5.88
C LYS A 193 2.91 14.26 4.77
N PHE A 194 2.65 12.99 4.44
CA PHE A 194 1.76 12.65 3.32
C PHE A 194 0.29 12.91 3.64
N PHE A 195 -0.22 12.27 4.69
CA PHE A 195 -1.65 12.26 4.97
C PHE A 195 -2.24 13.64 5.25
N PRO A 196 -1.62 14.50 6.11
CA PRO A 196 -2.14 15.85 6.32
C PRO A 196 -2.10 16.71 5.07
N ARG A 197 -1.00 16.64 4.30
CA ARG A 197 -0.87 17.41 3.05
C ARG A 197 -1.81 16.91 1.97
N PHE A 198 -1.98 15.60 1.84
CA PHE A 198 -2.93 15.00 0.92
C PHE A 198 -4.36 15.43 1.26
N PHE A 199 -4.73 15.39 2.53
CA PHE A 199 -6.07 15.76 2.98
C PHE A 199 -6.35 17.23 2.66
N GLU A 200 -5.42 18.13 2.93
CA GLU A 200 -5.53 19.55 2.57
C GLU A 200 -5.60 19.78 1.07
N ALA A 201 -4.64 19.25 0.32
CA ALA A 201 -4.48 19.58 -1.10
C ALA A 201 -5.45 18.81 -2.00
N GLN A 202 -5.95 17.64 -1.59
CA GLN A 202 -6.79 16.81 -2.43
C GLN A 202 -8.24 16.75 -1.92
N VAL A 203 -8.45 16.50 -0.65
CA VAL A 203 -9.81 16.33 -0.13
C VAL A 203 -10.45 17.69 0.13
N ARG A 204 -9.86 18.51 1.02
CA ARG A 204 -10.43 19.78 1.43
C ARG A 204 -10.52 20.79 0.27
N ALA A 205 -9.50 20.87 -0.57
CA ALA A 205 -9.45 21.81 -1.69
C ALA A 205 -10.48 21.51 -2.81
N HIS A 206 -11.00 20.28 -2.88
CA HIS A 206 -11.92 19.88 -3.95
C HIS A 206 -13.32 19.48 -3.45
N GLN A 207 -13.63 19.75 -2.19
CA GLN A 207 -15.00 19.59 -1.70
C GLN A 207 -15.97 20.49 -2.48
N ASN A 208 -17.15 19.96 -2.77
CA ASN A 208 -18.18 20.73 -3.45
C ASN A 208 -18.67 21.86 -2.54
N PRO A 209 -18.48 23.14 -2.91
CA PRO A 209 -18.80 24.27 -2.05
C PRO A 209 -20.31 24.47 -1.82
N GLY A 210 -21.16 23.77 -2.58
CA GLY A 210 -22.62 23.79 -2.40
C GLY A 210 -23.10 22.95 -1.20
N TYR A 211 -22.21 22.21 -0.53
CA TYR A 211 -22.55 21.30 0.56
C TYR A 211 -21.66 21.55 1.79
N PRO A 212 -22.09 21.10 2.99
CA PRO A 212 -21.26 21.18 4.18
C PRO A 212 -19.93 20.44 4.01
N ALA A 213 -18.88 20.98 4.59
CA ALA A 213 -17.58 20.32 4.62
C ALA A 213 -17.69 18.99 5.36
N GLY A 214 -16.99 17.98 4.85
CA GLY A 214 -16.86 16.70 5.51
C GLY A 214 -15.87 16.73 6.69
N PRO A 215 -15.75 15.64 7.45
CA PRO A 215 -14.82 15.55 8.57
C PRO A 215 -13.37 15.73 8.11
N ASP A 216 -12.58 16.41 8.91
CA ASP A 216 -11.15 16.59 8.68
C ASP A 216 -10.37 15.46 9.37
N LEU A 217 -10.17 14.38 8.66
CA LEU A 217 -9.47 13.22 9.22
C LEU A 217 -7.99 13.50 9.55
N ALA A 218 -7.36 14.51 8.94
CA ALA A 218 -6.01 14.90 9.31
C ALA A 218 -5.98 15.50 10.72
N ASP A 219 -7.00 16.26 11.10
CA ASP A 219 -7.14 16.79 12.46
C ASP A 219 -7.73 15.73 13.42
N GLU A 220 -8.73 14.96 12.99
CA GLU A 220 -9.29 13.88 13.81
C GLU A 220 -8.27 12.81 14.15
N SER A 221 -7.34 12.50 13.26
CA SER A 221 -6.26 11.55 13.54
C SER A 221 -5.46 11.91 14.79
N LYS A 222 -5.28 13.21 15.08
CA LYS A 222 -4.57 13.67 16.29
C LYS A 222 -5.34 13.36 17.58
N GLN A 223 -6.67 13.26 17.49
CA GLN A 223 -7.56 12.99 18.63
C GLN A 223 -7.80 11.48 18.80
N HIS A 224 -7.50 10.68 17.77
CA HIS A 224 -7.68 9.23 17.72
C HIS A 224 -6.34 8.50 17.50
N PRO A 225 -5.36 8.60 18.45
CA PRO A 225 -4.02 8.03 18.29
C PRO A 225 -3.98 6.50 18.43
N LEU A 226 -5.08 5.89 18.87
CA LEU A 226 -5.23 4.45 19.03
C LEU A 226 -6.24 3.88 18.03
N ASP A 227 -6.16 2.58 17.77
CA ASP A 227 -7.11 1.85 16.91
C ASP A 227 -8.47 1.70 17.59
N ASP A 228 -9.28 2.74 17.52
CA ASP A 228 -10.60 2.87 18.12
C ASP A 228 -11.75 2.70 17.11
N ASP A 229 -12.96 3.07 17.53
CA ASP A 229 -14.17 2.93 16.73
C ASP A 229 -14.17 3.77 15.46
N LEU A 230 -13.46 4.92 15.42
CA LEU A 230 -13.31 5.72 14.21
C LEU A 230 -12.64 4.87 13.10
N TRP A 231 -11.45 4.35 13.40
CA TRP A 231 -10.68 3.55 12.46
C TRP A 231 -11.36 2.23 12.12
N ALA A 232 -11.99 1.60 13.13
CA ALA A 232 -12.74 0.37 12.91
C ALA A 232 -13.92 0.56 11.94
N SER A 233 -14.58 1.72 11.96
CA SER A 233 -15.70 2.04 11.06
C SER A 233 -15.31 2.14 9.59
N MET A 234 -14.06 2.49 9.30
CA MET A 234 -13.51 2.64 7.94
C MET A 234 -12.92 1.34 7.38
N ARG A 235 -12.77 0.31 8.24
CA ARG A 235 -12.12 -0.93 7.84
C ARG A 235 -13.07 -1.83 7.05
N PRO A 236 -12.74 -2.19 5.79
CA PRO A 236 -13.57 -3.07 4.99
C PRO A 236 -13.64 -4.48 5.60
N GLN A 237 -14.78 -5.13 5.46
CA GLN A 237 -14.99 -6.50 5.91
C GLN A 237 -14.45 -7.48 4.86
N LEU A 238 -13.12 -7.58 4.73
CA LEU A 238 -12.43 -8.39 3.72
C LEU A 238 -12.95 -9.82 3.61
N PRO A 239 -13.25 -10.56 4.72
CA PRO A 239 -13.78 -11.92 4.63
C PRO A 239 -15.15 -12.04 3.96
N ARG A 240 -15.83 -10.93 3.66
CA ARG A 240 -17.09 -10.94 2.91
C ARG A 240 -16.90 -10.86 1.41
N ILE A 241 -15.69 -10.61 0.93
CA ILE A 241 -15.38 -10.49 -0.50
C ILE A 241 -15.20 -11.89 -1.09
N THR A 242 -16.10 -12.27 -1.97
CA THR A 242 -16.13 -13.61 -2.61
C THR A 242 -15.93 -13.56 -4.12
N VAL A 243 -16.02 -12.37 -4.73
CA VAL A 243 -15.79 -12.21 -6.18
C VAL A 243 -14.32 -12.46 -6.53
N PRO A 244 -14.03 -12.92 -7.74
CA PRO A 244 -12.66 -13.07 -8.24
C PRO A 244 -11.85 -11.79 -8.10
N ALA A 245 -10.57 -11.92 -7.72
CA ALA A 245 -9.69 -10.78 -7.50
C ALA A 245 -8.29 -10.98 -8.09
N LEU A 246 -7.80 -9.99 -8.84
CA LEU A 246 -6.39 -9.84 -9.21
C LEU A 246 -5.81 -8.72 -8.36
N VAL A 247 -5.13 -9.08 -7.29
CA VAL A 247 -4.55 -8.13 -6.32
C VAL A 247 -3.13 -7.81 -6.71
N CYS A 248 -2.79 -6.53 -6.81
CA CYS A 248 -1.40 -6.12 -6.96
C CYS A 248 -0.83 -5.59 -5.64
N ALA A 249 0.37 -6.05 -5.31
CA ALA A 249 1.16 -5.57 -4.19
C ALA A 249 2.58 -5.24 -4.64
N SER A 250 3.14 -4.13 -4.18
CA SER A 250 4.52 -3.75 -4.51
C SER A 250 5.44 -3.86 -3.31
N TRP A 251 6.74 -4.04 -3.60
CA TRP A 251 7.82 -3.96 -2.62
C TRP A 251 8.33 -2.53 -2.44
N SER A 252 7.90 -1.60 -3.29
CA SER A 252 8.38 -0.22 -3.38
C SER A 252 7.53 0.78 -2.60
N ASP A 253 6.30 0.43 -2.21
CA ASP A 253 5.38 1.35 -1.55
C ASP A 253 5.19 1.01 -0.06
N GLN A 254 6.32 0.75 0.60
CA GLN A 254 6.35 0.42 2.03
C GLN A 254 6.01 1.63 2.88
N GLY A 255 5.10 1.42 3.80
CA GLY A 255 4.55 2.46 4.66
C GLY A 255 3.19 2.99 4.21
N MET A 256 2.73 2.63 2.98
CA MET A 256 1.41 3.05 2.50
C MET A 256 0.55 1.89 1.97
N HIS A 257 0.98 1.16 0.94
CA HIS A 257 0.11 0.17 0.27
C HIS A 257 0.62 -1.28 0.36
N THR A 258 1.92 -1.51 0.55
CA THR A 258 2.51 -2.86 0.56
C THR A 258 1.78 -3.79 1.52
N ARG A 259 1.62 -3.37 2.79
CA ARG A 259 0.98 -4.20 3.82
C ARG A 259 -0.48 -4.47 3.48
N GLY A 260 -1.25 -3.43 3.15
CA GLY A 260 -2.68 -3.54 2.92
C GLY A 260 -3.05 -4.36 1.71
N SER A 261 -2.29 -4.29 0.63
CA SER A 261 -2.47 -5.15 -0.54
C SER A 261 -2.25 -6.61 -0.20
N MET A 262 -1.22 -6.93 0.59
CA MET A 262 -0.94 -8.28 1.05
C MET A 262 -2.02 -8.80 2.02
N GLU A 263 -2.46 -7.95 2.95
CA GLU A 263 -3.57 -8.29 3.87
C GLU A 263 -4.89 -8.48 3.10
N GLY A 264 -5.16 -7.62 2.12
CA GLY A 264 -6.29 -7.77 1.22
C GLY A 264 -6.29 -9.13 0.54
N PHE A 265 -5.18 -9.49 -0.12
CA PHE A 265 -5.05 -10.80 -0.77
C PHE A 265 -5.24 -11.97 0.21
N LYS A 266 -4.64 -11.91 1.40
CA LYS A 266 -4.73 -13.00 2.39
C LYS A 266 -6.15 -13.18 2.94
N GLN A 267 -6.84 -12.07 3.25
CA GLN A 267 -8.07 -12.09 4.06
C GLN A 267 -9.36 -12.17 3.26
N ILE A 268 -9.37 -11.86 1.94
CA ILE A 268 -10.60 -12.03 1.13
C ILE A 268 -10.98 -13.51 1.03
N ALA A 269 -12.29 -13.79 1.11
CA ALA A 269 -12.82 -15.15 1.05
C ALA A 269 -12.91 -15.70 -0.38
N SER A 270 -12.55 -14.92 -1.41
CA SER A 270 -12.53 -15.40 -2.78
C SER A 270 -11.59 -16.61 -2.93
N GLU A 271 -12.10 -17.72 -3.46
CA GLU A 271 -11.31 -18.88 -3.85
C GLU A 271 -10.54 -18.64 -5.18
N ARG A 272 -10.97 -17.65 -5.96
CA ARG A 272 -10.40 -17.27 -7.26
C ARG A 272 -9.68 -15.95 -7.11
N LYS A 273 -8.47 -15.99 -6.57
CA LYS A 273 -7.65 -14.81 -6.36
C LYS A 273 -6.22 -15.03 -6.83
N TRP A 274 -5.66 -13.99 -7.44
CA TRP A 274 -4.30 -13.95 -7.93
C TRP A 274 -3.56 -12.78 -7.33
N LEU A 275 -2.26 -12.97 -7.09
CA LEU A 275 -1.36 -11.95 -6.57
C LEU A 275 -0.33 -11.58 -7.64
N TYR A 276 -0.30 -10.32 -8.03
CA TYR A 276 0.72 -9.74 -8.90
C TYR A 276 1.67 -8.92 -8.04
N THR A 277 2.97 -9.21 -8.06
CA THR A 277 3.94 -8.42 -7.29
C THR A 277 4.97 -7.73 -8.17
N HIS A 278 5.46 -6.57 -7.71
CA HIS A 278 6.57 -5.86 -8.35
C HIS A 278 7.32 -4.98 -7.34
N GLY A 279 8.51 -4.48 -7.74
CA GLY A 279 9.34 -3.59 -6.94
C GLY A 279 9.64 -2.27 -7.63
N ARG A 280 8.74 -1.79 -8.49
CA ARG A 280 8.94 -0.58 -9.32
C ARG A 280 7.84 0.45 -9.02
N ARG A 281 7.87 1.58 -9.74
CA ARG A 281 6.85 2.63 -9.62
C ARG A 281 5.46 2.10 -10.02
N LYS A 282 4.45 2.28 -9.16
CA LYS A 282 3.10 1.70 -9.32
C LYS A 282 2.42 2.08 -10.65
N TRP A 283 2.51 3.33 -11.07
CA TRP A 283 1.86 3.80 -12.31
C TRP A 283 2.52 3.27 -13.57
N GLU A 284 3.86 3.17 -13.57
CA GLU A 284 4.63 2.55 -14.66
C GLU A 284 4.21 1.10 -14.87
N VAL A 285 4.06 0.36 -13.78
CA VAL A 285 3.65 -1.05 -13.84
C VAL A 285 2.17 -1.17 -14.20
N PHE A 286 1.28 -0.42 -13.56
CA PHE A 286 -0.17 -0.50 -13.81
C PHE A 286 -0.55 -0.26 -15.29
N TYR A 287 0.06 0.74 -15.93
CA TYR A 287 -0.16 1.07 -17.34
C TYR A 287 0.81 0.35 -18.28
N GLY A 288 1.74 -0.45 -17.76
CA GLY A 288 2.70 -1.21 -18.54
C GLY A 288 2.05 -2.38 -19.28
N ASP A 289 2.65 -2.78 -20.42
CA ASP A 289 2.03 -3.77 -21.32
C ASP A 289 1.84 -5.15 -20.66
N GLU A 290 2.79 -5.60 -19.82
CA GLU A 290 2.67 -6.87 -19.10
C GLU A 290 1.48 -6.85 -18.12
N ALA A 291 1.35 -5.77 -17.35
CA ALA A 291 0.26 -5.65 -16.38
C ALA A 291 -1.10 -5.45 -17.07
N LYS A 292 -1.16 -4.64 -18.16
CA LYS A 292 -2.38 -4.51 -18.96
C LYS A 292 -2.81 -5.84 -19.57
N ALA A 293 -1.87 -6.65 -20.06
CA ALA A 293 -2.18 -7.97 -20.59
C ALA A 293 -2.75 -8.90 -19.50
N ALA A 294 -2.17 -8.89 -18.28
CA ALA A 294 -2.68 -9.67 -17.16
C ALA A 294 -4.07 -9.21 -16.70
N GLN A 295 -4.30 -7.90 -16.64
CA GLN A 295 -5.60 -7.30 -16.31
C GLN A 295 -6.65 -7.67 -17.37
N LEU A 296 -6.31 -7.58 -18.66
CA LEU A 296 -7.19 -7.92 -19.78
C LEU A 296 -7.53 -9.41 -19.75
N GLN A 297 -6.55 -10.31 -19.60
CA GLN A 297 -6.77 -11.75 -19.49
C GLN A 297 -7.72 -12.07 -18.33
N PHE A 298 -7.56 -11.41 -17.19
CA PHE A 298 -8.42 -11.60 -16.03
C PHE A 298 -9.85 -11.14 -16.31
N PHE A 299 -10.06 -9.92 -16.80
CA PHE A 299 -11.40 -9.42 -17.09
C PHE A 299 -12.07 -10.11 -18.27
N ASP A 300 -11.35 -10.47 -19.33
CA ASP A 300 -11.90 -11.24 -20.44
C ASP A 300 -12.47 -12.57 -19.97
N TYR A 301 -11.80 -13.24 -19.02
CA TYR A 301 -12.31 -14.48 -18.45
C TYR A 301 -13.54 -14.26 -17.56
N PHE A 302 -13.48 -13.32 -16.62
CA PHE A 302 -14.53 -13.16 -15.61
C PHE A 302 -15.71 -12.29 -16.04
N LEU A 303 -15.51 -11.33 -16.94
CA LEU A 303 -16.56 -10.42 -17.39
C LEU A 303 -17.14 -10.83 -18.74
N LYS A 304 -16.33 -11.35 -19.68
CA LYS A 304 -16.81 -11.78 -21.00
C LYS A 304 -16.99 -13.30 -21.12
N GLY A 305 -16.48 -14.09 -20.17
CA GLY A 305 -16.57 -15.55 -20.21
C GLY A 305 -15.67 -16.20 -21.27
N LEU A 306 -14.60 -15.52 -21.70
CA LEU A 306 -13.71 -16.04 -22.73
C LEU A 306 -12.78 -17.12 -22.15
N ALA A 307 -12.64 -18.24 -22.87
CA ALA A 307 -11.70 -19.30 -22.52
C ALA A 307 -10.29 -18.89 -22.95
N ASN A 308 -9.54 -18.22 -22.08
CA ASN A 308 -8.24 -17.62 -22.37
C ASN A 308 -7.08 -18.13 -21.50
N GLY A 309 -7.28 -19.30 -20.84
CA GLY A 309 -6.24 -19.89 -20.01
C GLY A 309 -6.10 -19.29 -18.60
N MET A 310 -6.96 -18.36 -18.18
CA MET A 310 -6.89 -17.77 -16.85
C MET A 310 -6.86 -18.80 -15.69
N PRO A 311 -7.65 -19.88 -15.68
CA PRO A 311 -7.60 -20.89 -14.62
C PRO A 311 -6.25 -21.63 -14.51
N GLN A 312 -5.41 -21.59 -15.53
CA GLN A 312 -4.08 -22.20 -15.55
C GLN A 312 -2.98 -21.23 -15.12
N VAL A 313 -3.29 -19.95 -14.96
CA VAL A 313 -2.33 -18.96 -14.45
C VAL A 313 -2.04 -19.28 -12.99
N PRO A 314 -0.75 -19.45 -12.59
CA PRO A 314 -0.39 -19.68 -11.20
C PRO A 314 -0.85 -18.55 -10.30
N THR A 315 -1.16 -18.87 -9.04
CA THR A 315 -1.78 -17.94 -8.08
C THR A 315 -0.94 -16.68 -7.85
N VAL A 316 0.39 -16.81 -7.85
CA VAL A 316 1.30 -15.72 -7.54
C VAL A 316 2.29 -15.48 -8.67
N ARG A 317 2.30 -14.29 -9.25
CA ARG A 317 3.41 -13.77 -10.04
C ARG A 317 4.35 -13.05 -9.08
N LEU A 318 5.49 -13.64 -8.82
CA LEU A 318 6.47 -13.14 -7.88
C LEU A 318 7.62 -12.44 -8.59
N GLU A 319 7.86 -11.18 -8.27
CA GLU A 319 9.07 -10.46 -8.67
C GLU A 319 10.08 -10.50 -7.53
N VAL A 320 11.27 -11.08 -7.80
CA VAL A 320 12.41 -11.16 -6.87
C VAL A 320 13.45 -10.13 -7.29
N ARG A 321 13.67 -9.13 -6.46
CA ARG A 321 14.60 -8.03 -6.75
C ARG A 321 16.05 -8.42 -6.46
N ARG A 322 16.96 -7.94 -7.28
CA ARG A 322 18.42 -7.96 -7.04
C ARG A 322 18.94 -6.56 -6.71
N THR A 323 18.57 -5.60 -7.57
CA THR A 323 18.88 -4.17 -7.45
C THR A 323 17.64 -3.35 -7.78
N PHE A 324 17.80 -2.05 -7.99
CA PHE A 324 16.76 -1.18 -8.50
C PHE A 324 16.20 -1.63 -9.86
N ASP A 325 17.11 -1.95 -10.80
CA ASP A 325 16.77 -2.27 -12.20
C ASP A 325 16.78 -3.78 -12.50
N GLU A 326 17.40 -4.61 -11.62
CA GLU A 326 17.55 -6.02 -11.86
C GLU A 326 16.60 -6.83 -10.99
N TYR A 327 15.76 -7.64 -11.63
CA TYR A 327 14.83 -8.55 -10.97
C TYR A 327 14.57 -9.79 -11.83
N ALA A 328 14.05 -10.82 -11.20
CA ALA A 328 13.55 -12.02 -11.88
C ALA A 328 12.07 -12.20 -11.55
N VAL A 329 11.30 -12.66 -12.54
CA VAL A 329 9.91 -13.04 -12.33
C VAL A 329 9.79 -14.55 -12.34
N ARG A 330 9.07 -15.08 -11.34
CA ARG A 330 8.66 -16.49 -11.32
C ARG A 330 7.23 -16.62 -10.83
N HIS A 331 6.67 -17.79 -10.99
CA HIS A 331 5.30 -18.07 -10.59
C HIS A 331 5.27 -19.09 -9.45
N GLU A 332 4.44 -18.82 -8.45
CA GLU A 332 4.29 -19.64 -7.25
C GLU A 332 2.82 -20.08 -7.06
N PRO A 333 2.59 -21.25 -6.45
CA PRO A 333 1.23 -21.77 -6.30
C PRO A 333 0.42 -21.06 -5.21
N ALA A 334 1.07 -20.39 -4.25
CA ALA A 334 0.41 -19.75 -3.12
C ALA A 334 1.28 -18.67 -2.47
N TRP A 335 0.66 -17.81 -1.66
CA TRP A 335 1.31 -16.88 -0.73
C TRP A 335 0.74 -17.09 0.69
N PRO A 336 1.56 -17.19 1.76
CA PRO A 336 3.04 -17.24 1.73
C PRO A 336 3.57 -18.40 0.87
N ILE A 337 4.82 -18.26 0.38
CA ILE A 337 5.43 -19.25 -0.52
C ILE A 337 5.58 -20.59 0.22
N PRO A 338 5.04 -21.71 -0.32
CA PRO A 338 5.17 -23.02 0.32
C PRO A 338 6.63 -23.47 0.42
N GLY A 339 6.97 -24.10 1.55
CA GLY A 339 8.33 -24.58 1.79
C GLY A 339 9.33 -23.49 2.20
N THR A 340 8.86 -22.31 2.54
CA THR A 340 9.69 -21.27 3.14
C THR A 340 10.23 -21.70 4.51
N ASP A 341 11.55 -21.63 4.70
CA ASP A 341 12.18 -21.87 5.98
C ASP A 341 12.19 -20.60 6.83
N LEU A 342 11.79 -20.73 8.09
CA LEU A 342 11.90 -19.65 9.06
C LEU A 342 13.23 -19.79 9.81
N THR A 343 14.16 -18.88 9.52
CA THR A 343 15.50 -18.89 10.09
C THR A 343 15.68 -17.74 11.06
N ALA A 344 16.14 -18.03 12.28
CA ALA A 344 16.46 -17.00 13.27
C ALA A 344 17.95 -16.65 13.17
N TRP A 345 18.25 -15.35 13.14
CA TRP A 345 19.60 -14.80 13.26
C TRP A 345 19.66 -13.91 14.51
N TYR A 346 20.50 -14.31 15.47
CA TYR A 346 20.60 -13.66 16.77
C TYR A 346 21.51 -12.44 16.69
N LEU A 347 21.11 -11.36 17.36
CA LEU A 347 21.90 -10.13 17.46
C LEU A 347 23.01 -10.32 18.50
N ASP A 348 24.26 -10.03 18.12
CA ASP A 348 25.40 -9.94 19.07
C ASP A 348 25.88 -8.48 19.17
N ALA A 349 25.54 -7.83 20.26
CA ALA A 349 25.93 -6.43 20.49
C ALA A 349 27.45 -6.23 20.72
N ARG A 350 28.22 -7.30 20.91
CA ARG A 350 29.68 -7.23 21.09
C ARG A 350 30.44 -7.09 19.78
N THR A 351 29.90 -7.76 18.74
CA THR A 351 30.52 -7.81 17.40
C THR A 351 29.76 -6.98 16.37
N SER A 352 28.53 -6.54 16.67
CA SER A 352 27.60 -5.91 15.71
C SER A 352 27.24 -6.86 14.56
N GLU A 353 27.12 -8.14 14.83
CA GLU A 353 26.82 -9.18 13.87
C GLU A 353 25.46 -9.83 14.15
N LEU A 354 24.88 -10.38 13.10
CA LEU A 354 23.80 -11.39 13.15
C LEU A 354 24.45 -12.77 13.03
N VAL A 355 24.18 -13.63 14.00
CA VAL A 355 24.77 -14.97 14.08
C VAL A 355 23.69 -16.05 14.07
N HIS A 356 24.05 -17.27 13.62
CA HIS A 356 23.09 -18.36 13.48
C HIS A 356 22.71 -19.02 14.81
N ASP A 357 23.63 -19.04 15.76
CA ASP A 357 23.43 -19.66 17.07
C ASP A 357 23.05 -18.60 18.14
N PRO A 358 22.26 -18.98 19.16
CA PRO A 358 21.98 -18.10 20.29
C PRO A 358 23.25 -17.60 20.96
N VAL A 359 23.30 -16.29 21.20
CA VAL A 359 24.45 -15.66 21.88
C VAL A 359 24.38 -15.97 23.38
N PRO A 360 25.41 -16.64 23.97
CA PRO A 360 25.33 -17.11 25.35
C PRO A 360 25.45 -16.01 26.40
N ASP A 361 26.26 -14.98 26.13
CA ASP A 361 26.56 -13.93 27.10
C ASP A 361 25.72 -12.69 26.87
N GLU A 362 25.18 -12.11 27.96
CA GLU A 362 24.45 -10.85 27.91
C GLU A 362 25.38 -9.70 27.47
N ALA A 363 24.87 -8.91 26.52
CA ALA A 363 25.53 -7.70 26.04
C ALA A 363 24.53 -6.60 25.78
N SER A 364 24.99 -5.39 25.54
CA SER A 364 24.15 -4.26 25.16
C SER A 364 24.87 -3.31 24.22
N MET A 365 24.06 -2.63 23.40
CA MET A 365 24.49 -1.55 22.52
C MET A 365 23.57 -0.35 22.73
N ASP A 366 24.19 0.82 22.98
CA ASP A 366 23.45 2.06 23.14
C ASP A 366 23.54 2.90 21.86
N TYR A 367 22.45 3.58 21.52
CA TYR A 367 22.42 4.53 20.41
C TYR A 367 21.59 5.77 20.78
N ARG A 368 21.93 6.90 20.18
CA ARG A 368 21.18 8.14 20.33
C ARG A 368 19.88 8.07 19.53
N ALA A 369 18.74 8.07 20.21
CA ALA A 369 17.43 7.99 19.56
C ALA A 369 16.75 9.35 19.42
N GLY A 370 16.89 10.22 20.45
CA GLY A 370 16.28 11.54 20.46
C GLY A 370 17.15 12.63 19.84
N LEU A 371 16.54 13.80 19.67
CA LEU A 371 17.28 15.02 19.31
C LEU A 371 18.16 15.48 20.48
N GLY A 372 19.31 16.05 20.19
CA GLY A 372 20.25 16.57 21.18
C GLY A 372 21.66 16.07 20.98
N GLU A 373 22.59 16.51 21.87
CA GLU A 373 23.97 16.09 21.84
C GLU A 373 24.13 14.74 22.56
N SER A 374 24.80 13.80 21.93
CA SER A 374 25.23 12.52 22.51
C SER A 374 26.51 12.08 21.79
N ALA A 375 27.42 11.45 22.52
CA ALA A 375 28.62 10.85 21.95
C ALA A 375 28.34 9.53 21.22
N LEU A 376 27.12 9.00 21.35
CA LEU A 376 26.71 7.74 20.73
C LEU A 376 26.39 7.92 19.26
N GLN A 377 26.46 6.81 18.51
CA GLN A 377 25.97 6.74 17.16
C GLN A 377 24.44 6.95 17.13
N GLU A 378 23.91 7.44 16.03
CA GLU A 378 22.46 7.70 15.88
C GLU A 378 21.64 6.44 15.57
N ARG A 379 22.30 5.29 15.46
CA ARG A 379 21.67 4.01 15.14
C ARG A 379 22.51 2.84 15.63
N ALA A 380 21.84 1.72 15.84
CA ALA A 380 22.45 0.41 16.03
C ALA A 380 22.38 -0.37 14.71
N GLU A 381 23.49 -1.04 14.37
CA GLU A 381 23.58 -1.85 13.14
C GLU A 381 24.10 -3.25 13.47
N PHE A 382 23.51 -4.25 12.77
CA PHE A 382 23.93 -5.65 12.84
C PHE A 382 24.02 -6.21 11.43
N SER A 383 25.08 -6.94 11.11
CA SER A 383 25.35 -7.39 9.74
C SER A 383 25.51 -8.91 9.64
N LEU A 384 25.09 -9.48 8.52
CA LEU A 384 25.33 -10.88 8.14
C LEU A 384 25.81 -10.95 6.70
N ALA A 385 27.01 -11.49 6.47
CA ALA A 385 27.53 -11.76 5.13
C ALA A 385 27.04 -13.12 4.61
N PHE A 386 26.64 -13.16 3.35
CA PHE A 386 26.17 -14.40 2.69
C PHE A 386 27.32 -15.10 1.96
N SER A 387 27.53 -16.38 2.26
CA SER A 387 28.50 -17.21 1.54
C SER A 387 27.92 -17.87 0.27
N GLN A 388 26.61 -17.82 0.11
CA GLN A 388 25.86 -18.33 -1.04
C GLN A 388 24.64 -17.45 -1.34
N ASP A 389 24.12 -17.56 -2.55
CA ASP A 389 22.90 -16.86 -2.94
C ASP A 389 21.75 -17.23 -2.00
N THR A 390 21.16 -16.22 -1.39
CA THR A 390 20.10 -16.39 -0.39
C THR A 390 18.93 -15.48 -0.74
N GLU A 391 17.76 -16.08 -0.95
CA GLU A 391 16.53 -15.34 -1.22
C GLU A 391 15.70 -15.21 0.06
N LEU A 392 15.32 -13.98 0.39
CA LEU A 392 14.37 -13.66 1.44
C LEU A 392 13.07 -13.15 0.81
N THR A 393 11.98 -13.90 0.98
CA THR A 393 10.68 -13.57 0.39
C THR A 393 9.57 -13.72 1.42
N GLY A 394 8.97 -12.61 1.83
CA GLY A 394 7.90 -12.54 2.84
C GLY A 394 8.12 -11.44 3.85
N ASN A 395 7.29 -11.46 4.90
CA ASN A 395 7.49 -10.61 6.08
C ASN A 395 8.74 -11.04 6.86
N ILE A 396 9.41 -10.09 7.50
CA ILE A 396 10.51 -10.34 8.43
C ILE A 396 10.05 -9.89 9.81
N LYS A 397 10.48 -10.56 10.88
CA LYS A 397 10.19 -10.15 12.26
C LYS A 397 11.48 -9.86 13.02
N LEU A 398 11.55 -8.68 13.64
CA LEU A 398 12.58 -8.38 14.63
C LEU A 398 12.00 -8.58 16.03
N LYS A 399 12.54 -9.52 16.81
CA LYS A 399 12.38 -9.55 18.27
C LYS A 399 13.54 -8.80 18.89
N LEU A 400 13.23 -7.82 19.74
CA LEU A 400 14.23 -6.94 20.33
C LEU A 400 13.93 -6.69 21.81
N TRP A 401 14.96 -6.74 22.66
CA TRP A 401 14.88 -6.25 24.02
C TRP A 401 15.42 -4.82 24.07
N ILE A 402 14.57 -3.87 24.49
CA ILE A 402 14.82 -2.42 24.40
C ILE A 402 14.56 -1.74 25.73
N SER A 403 15.31 -0.69 25.99
CA SER A 403 15.14 0.20 27.14
C SER A 403 15.36 1.64 26.70
N PRO A 404 14.34 2.53 26.77
CA PRO A 404 14.57 3.98 26.73
C PRO A 404 15.22 4.42 28.03
N LEU A 405 16.35 5.14 27.94
CA LEU A 405 17.14 5.49 29.16
C LEU A 405 16.65 6.77 29.84
N GLN A 406 16.03 7.69 29.10
CA GLN A 406 15.59 9.00 29.59
C GLN A 406 14.12 9.33 29.31
N ALA A 407 13.37 8.38 28.72
CA ALA A 407 11.97 8.58 28.36
C ALA A 407 11.08 7.46 28.91
N ASP A 408 9.77 7.68 28.89
CA ASP A 408 8.74 6.70 29.28
C ASP A 408 8.21 5.89 28.09
N ASP A 409 8.76 6.13 26.89
CA ASP A 409 8.40 5.46 25.65
C ASP A 409 9.54 5.50 24.64
N ALA A 410 9.40 4.75 23.54
CA ALA A 410 10.35 4.76 22.43
C ALA A 410 9.63 4.53 21.09
N ASP A 411 10.03 5.25 20.07
CA ASP A 411 9.66 5.00 18.67
C ASP A 411 10.84 4.33 17.96
N LEU A 412 10.60 3.16 17.40
CA LEU A 412 11.59 2.34 16.72
C LEU A 412 11.32 2.35 15.22
N PHE A 413 12.36 2.68 14.47
CA PHE A 413 12.43 2.61 13.02
C PHE A 413 13.44 1.53 12.67
N VAL A 414 12.98 0.46 12.02
CA VAL A 414 13.81 -0.69 11.70
C VAL A 414 13.87 -0.93 10.21
N GLY A 415 15.04 -1.27 9.68
CA GLY A 415 15.23 -1.46 8.25
C GLY A 415 16.23 -2.54 7.90
N ILE A 416 15.98 -3.18 6.78
CA ILE A 416 16.90 -4.11 6.15
C ILE A 416 17.56 -3.43 4.95
N ARG A 417 18.89 -3.38 4.96
CA ARG A 417 19.71 -2.87 3.85
C ARG A 417 20.49 -4.01 3.21
N LYS A 418 20.75 -3.88 1.92
CA LYS A 418 21.61 -4.79 1.16
C LYS A 418 22.91 -4.05 0.80
N ILE A 419 24.04 -4.67 1.12
CA ILE A 419 25.38 -4.20 0.73
C ILE A 419 25.91 -5.23 -0.26
N ASP A 420 26.39 -4.81 -1.42
CA ASP A 420 26.96 -5.70 -2.42
C ASP A 420 28.35 -6.24 -2.01
N ALA A 421 28.90 -7.16 -2.79
CA ALA A 421 30.22 -7.73 -2.52
C ALA A 421 31.37 -6.73 -2.61
N ALA A 422 31.16 -5.54 -3.19
CA ALA A 422 32.13 -4.44 -3.23
C ALA A 422 32.01 -3.50 -2.02
N GLY A 423 31.07 -3.74 -1.10
CA GLY A 423 30.81 -2.91 0.05
C GLY A 423 29.91 -1.69 -0.21
N LYS A 424 29.29 -1.60 -1.39
CA LYS A 424 28.38 -0.52 -1.74
C LYS A 424 26.94 -0.88 -1.38
N GLU A 425 26.20 0.09 -0.83
CA GLU A 425 24.77 -0.09 -0.57
C GLU A 425 23.97 -0.19 -1.88
N VAL A 426 23.10 -1.20 -1.94
CA VAL A 426 22.16 -1.42 -3.04
C VAL A 426 20.85 -0.75 -2.69
N HIS A 427 20.44 0.18 -3.53
CA HIS A 427 19.17 0.89 -3.39
C HIS A 427 18.07 0.24 -4.23
N PHE A 428 16.83 0.49 -3.82
CA PHE A 428 15.63 0.01 -4.49
C PHE A 428 14.67 1.17 -4.78
N SER A 429 13.64 0.91 -5.58
CA SER A 429 12.57 1.88 -5.78
C SER A 429 11.78 2.05 -4.49
N GLY A 430 11.57 3.28 -4.09
CA GLY A 430 10.75 3.66 -2.96
C GLY A 430 9.42 4.26 -3.36
N TYR A 431 8.79 4.88 -2.38
CA TYR A 431 7.55 5.61 -2.51
C TYR A 431 7.62 6.61 -3.68
N GLN A 432 6.64 6.54 -4.58
CA GLN A 432 6.57 7.35 -5.81
C GLN A 432 7.72 7.13 -6.83
N GLY A 433 8.56 6.12 -6.65
CA GLY A 433 9.63 5.77 -7.58
C GLY A 433 10.95 6.48 -7.29
N ASP A 434 11.15 6.97 -6.07
CA ASP A 434 12.46 7.41 -5.60
C ASP A 434 13.48 6.25 -5.69
N HIS A 435 14.76 6.58 -5.93
CA HIS A 435 15.80 5.61 -6.28
C HIS A 435 16.74 5.28 -5.11
N ASP A 436 16.35 5.57 -3.87
CA ASP A 436 17.21 5.48 -2.70
C ASP A 436 16.59 4.70 -1.52
N ASP A 437 15.55 3.91 -1.79
CA ASP A 437 14.93 3.09 -0.76
C ASP A 437 15.73 1.82 -0.44
N ILE A 438 15.38 1.19 0.67
CA ILE A 438 16.01 0.00 1.23
C ILE A 438 15.17 -1.26 0.96
N VAL A 439 15.67 -2.42 1.38
CA VAL A 439 15.00 -3.71 1.16
C VAL A 439 13.62 -3.76 1.80
N ALA A 440 13.54 -3.44 3.10
CA ALA A 440 12.30 -3.51 3.87
C ALA A 440 12.36 -2.64 5.13
N LYS A 441 11.20 -2.17 5.59
CA LYS A 441 11.02 -1.27 6.73
C LYS A 441 9.99 -1.81 7.72
N GLY A 442 10.10 -1.35 8.96
CA GLY A 442 9.13 -1.59 10.01
C GLY A 442 9.18 -0.49 11.07
N TRP A 443 8.07 -0.31 11.76
CA TRP A 443 7.89 0.73 12.78
C TRP A 443 7.22 0.16 14.01
N LEU A 444 7.57 0.66 15.19
CA LEU A 444 6.83 0.35 16.42
C LEU A 444 7.03 1.45 17.48
N ARG A 445 5.93 1.98 18.00
CA ARG A 445 5.90 2.67 19.30
C ARG A 445 5.86 1.64 20.42
N VAL A 446 6.85 1.66 21.29
CA VAL A 446 7.06 0.60 22.29
C VAL A 446 5.91 0.52 23.30
N SER A 447 5.29 1.64 23.65
CA SER A 447 4.08 1.62 24.50
C SER A 447 2.91 0.88 23.87
N GLN A 448 2.89 0.73 22.55
CA GLN A 448 1.84 0.02 21.80
C GLN A 448 2.26 -1.42 21.41
N ARG A 449 3.20 -2.02 22.14
CA ARG A 449 3.74 -3.37 21.88
C ARG A 449 2.78 -4.53 22.14
N GLU A 450 1.59 -4.26 22.70
CA GLU A 450 0.60 -5.32 22.95
C GLU A 450 0.19 -6.02 21.66
N ARG A 451 0.23 -7.35 21.65
CA ARG A 451 -0.12 -8.17 20.49
C ARG A 451 -1.43 -8.90 20.69
N ASP A 452 -2.13 -9.12 19.60
CA ASP A 452 -3.24 -10.06 19.50
C ASP A 452 -2.65 -11.45 19.14
N PRO A 453 -2.70 -12.43 20.05
CA PRO A 453 -2.12 -13.74 19.81
C PRO A 453 -2.87 -14.56 18.75
N GLU A 454 -4.17 -14.30 18.54
CA GLU A 454 -4.99 -15.05 17.58
C GLU A 454 -4.71 -14.59 16.13
N ARG A 455 -4.35 -13.32 15.96
CA ARG A 455 -4.05 -12.72 14.65
C ARG A 455 -2.56 -12.74 14.32
N SER A 456 -1.69 -12.89 15.31
CA SER A 456 -0.24 -12.93 15.12
C SER A 456 0.20 -14.23 14.46
N THR A 457 1.17 -14.13 13.55
CA THR A 457 1.89 -15.27 12.95
C THR A 457 3.37 -15.25 13.37
N PRO A 458 4.14 -16.27 13.11
CA PRO A 458 5.56 -16.26 13.43
C PRO A 458 6.34 -15.07 12.87
N LEU A 459 6.02 -14.60 11.66
CA LEU A 459 6.69 -13.49 10.98
C LEU A 459 5.94 -12.15 11.08
N GLN A 460 4.69 -12.17 11.50
CA GLN A 460 3.85 -10.98 11.51
C GLN A 460 3.19 -10.82 12.88
N PRO A 461 3.82 -10.09 13.81
CA PRO A 461 3.20 -9.72 15.07
C PRO A 461 2.04 -8.74 14.79
N TRP A 462 0.85 -9.10 15.27
CA TRP A 462 -0.32 -8.24 15.11
C TRP A 462 -0.52 -7.41 16.37
N HIS A 463 -0.14 -6.12 16.34
CA HIS A 463 -0.34 -5.23 17.48
C HIS A 463 -1.79 -4.80 17.58
N THR A 464 -2.31 -4.71 18.82
CA THR A 464 -3.70 -4.29 19.06
C THR A 464 -3.88 -2.80 18.82
N HIS A 465 -2.89 -2.00 19.14
CA HIS A 465 -2.93 -0.53 19.13
C HIS A 465 -4.10 0.08 19.91
N ARG A 466 -4.65 -0.64 20.91
CA ARG A 466 -5.82 -0.20 21.68
C ARG A 466 -5.49 0.51 22.98
N ARG A 467 -4.24 0.41 23.43
CA ARG A 467 -3.76 1.05 24.66
C ARG A 467 -2.26 1.28 24.63
N GLU A 468 -1.84 2.25 25.41
CA GLU A 468 -0.43 2.49 25.69
C GLU A 468 0.00 1.79 26.97
N GLN A 469 1.17 1.18 26.95
CA GLN A 469 1.85 0.56 28.09
C GLN A 469 3.18 1.29 28.30
N LYS A 470 3.10 2.50 28.86
CA LYS A 470 4.28 3.35 29.14
C LYS A 470 5.27 2.63 30.05
N LEU A 471 6.52 3.05 29.99
CA LEU A 471 7.65 2.51 30.73
C LEU A 471 8.15 3.51 31.78
N ALA A 472 8.89 3.04 32.79
CA ALA A 472 9.80 3.93 33.49
C ALA A 472 11.14 4.01 32.73
N PRO A 473 11.85 5.17 32.77
CA PRO A 473 13.17 5.27 32.21
C PRO A 473 14.09 4.14 32.69
N GLY A 474 14.71 3.42 31.77
CA GLY A 474 15.55 2.27 32.07
C GLY A 474 14.84 0.91 32.13
N ASP A 475 13.52 0.85 32.12
CA ASP A 475 12.78 -0.41 32.03
C ASP A 475 13.14 -1.16 30.75
N VAL A 476 13.34 -2.47 30.89
CA VAL A 476 13.71 -3.35 29.76
C VAL A 476 12.50 -4.20 29.38
N VAL A 477 12.05 -4.09 28.15
CA VAL A 477 10.91 -4.85 27.62
C VAL A 477 11.25 -5.55 26.32
N PRO A 478 10.65 -6.75 26.07
CA PRO A 478 10.69 -7.34 24.75
C PRO A 478 9.65 -6.69 23.84
N VAL A 479 10.03 -6.49 22.58
CA VAL A 479 9.13 -6.07 21.50
C VAL A 479 9.30 -7.01 20.31
N GLU A 480 8.24 -7.18 19.54
CA GLU A 480 8.30 -7.84 18.23
C GLU A 480 7.81 -6.86 17.18
N ILE A 481 8.60 -6.62 16.15
CA ILE A 481 8.34 -5.60 15.13
C ILE A 481 8.14 -6.30 13.80
N GLU A 482 7.01 -6.03 13.15
CA GLU A 482 6.78 -6.40 11.76
C GLU A 482 7.70 -5.56 10.88
N ILE A 483 8.53 -6.22 10.08
CA ILE A 483 9.21 -5.62 8.94
C ILE A 483 8.43 -6.07 7.70
N LEU A 484 7.99 -5.10 6.91
CA LEU A 484 7.05 -5.30 5.81
C LEU A 484 7.58 -6.30 4.77
N PRO A 485 6.69 -7.01 4.06
CA PRO A 485 7.10 -8.04 3.14
C PRO A 485 7.91 -7.47 1.98
N SER A 486 8.87 -8.26 1.56
CA SER A 486 9.76 -7.99 0.44
C SER A 486 10.09 -9.30 -0.28
N SER A 487 10.63 -9.22 -1.47
CA SER A 487 11.26 -10.35 -2.16
C SER A 487 12.58 -9.87 -2.74
N THR A 488 13.68 -10.34 -2.17
CA THR A 488 15.03 -9.86 -2.50
C THR A 488 16.04 -11.01 -2.46
N LEU A 489 16.86 -11.11 -3.51
CA LEU A 489 18.01 -11.98 -3.56
C LEU A 489 19.24 -11.28 -3.01
N PHE A 490 19.91 -11.90 -2.06
CA PHE A 490 21.24 -11.54 -1.57
C PHE A 490 22.23 -12.53 -2.20
N GLU A 491 23.08 -12.04 -3.10
CA GLU A 491 24.08 -12.86 -3.78
C GLU A 491 25.23 -13.23 -2.83
N ALA A 492 25.95 -14.29 -3.16
CA ALA A 492 27.18 -14.66 -2.47
C ALA A 492 28.16 -13.48 -2.39
N GLY A 493 28.70 -13.20 -1.21
CA GLY A 493 29.54 -12.04 -0.93
C GLY A 493 28.78 -10.77 -0.55
N SER A 494 27.46 -10.70 -0.74
CA SER A 494 26.66 -9.59 -0.26
C SER A 494 26.40 -9.67 1.25
N THR A 495 25.99 -8.56 1.85
CA THR A 495 25.72 -8.45 3.29
C THR A 495 24.30 -7.90 3.52
N LEU A 496 23.53 -8.56 4.38
CA LEU A 496 22.34 -7.97 4.99
C LEU A 496 22.77 -7.12 6.19
N ARG A 497 22.23 -5.91 6.26
CA ARG A 497 22.40 -5.03 7.42
C ARG A 497 21.06 -4.66 8.01
N LEU A 498 20.82 -5.08 9.24
CA LEU A 498 19.71 -4.62 10.08
C LEU A 498 20.10 -3.27 10.70
N VAL A 499 19.21 -2.29 10.58
CA VAL A 499 19.35 -0.97 11.19
C VAL A 499 18.21 -0.76 12.17
N VAL A 500 18.52 -0.24 13.38
CA VAL A 500 17.55 0.19 14.38
C VAL A 500 17.89 1.62 14.79
N GLN A 501 16.96 2.54 14.63
CA GLN A 501 17.17 3.97 14.94
C GLN A 501 15.90 4.65 15.47
N GLY A 502 16.02 5.90 15.90
CA GLY A 502 14.93 6.68 16.53
C GLY A 502 14.22 7.65 15.58
N ARG A 503 14.47 7.60 14.28
CA ARG A 503 13.88 8.47 13.26
C ARG A 503 13.76 7.72 11.93
N GLU A 504 13.18 8.36 10.92
CA GLU A 504 13.03 7.76 9.60
C GLU A 504 14.35 7.23 9.03
N LEU A 505 14.26 6.05 8.37
CA LEU A 505 15.37 5.37 7.72
C LEU A 505 15.80 6.05 6.43
N ILE A 506 14.83 6.65 5.74
CA ILE A 506 15.00 7.47 4.54
C ILE A 506 14.18 8.74 4.73
N ASP A 507 14.78 9.89 4.54
CA ASP A 507 14.06 11.17 4.66
C ASP A 507 13.39 11.53 3.35
N TYR A 508 12.15 11.07 3.20
CA TYR A 508 11.31 11.48 2.07
C TYR A 508 10.59 12.79 2.37
N PRO A 509 10.61 13.76 1.44
CA PRO A 509 9.83 14.98 1.60
C PRO A 509 8.32 14.74 1.68
N GLY A 510 7.85 13.62 1.12
CA GLY A 510 6.45 13.29 0.93
C GLY A 510 5.85 12.30 1.91
N PHE A 511 6.65 11.65 2.75
CA PHE A 511 6.20 10.62 3.70
C PHE A 511 7.14 10.59 4.91
N GLY A 512 6.60 10.47 6.11
CA GLY A 512 7.43 10.33 7.32
C GLY A 512 6.70 10.59 8.62
N HIS A 513 7.40 10.31 9.71
CA HIS A 513 6.93 10.40 11.09
C HIS A 513 7.82 11.36 11.88
N ASP A 514 7.43 12.65 11.91
CA ASP A 514 8.24 13.68 12.60
C ASP A 514 7.86 13.86 14.08
N ASP A 515 6.67 13.36 14.49
CA ASP A 515 6.15 13.45 15.86
C ASP A 515 6.66 12.30 16.74
N THR A 516 7.98 12.08 16.79
CA THR A 516 8.55 11.03 17.62
C THR A 516 8.51 11.39 19.10
N VAL A 517 8.31 10.36 19.95
CA VAL A 517 8.41 10.50 21.43
C VAL A 517 9.83 10.33 21.94
N ASN A 518 10.79 10.06 21.07
CA ASN A 518 12.17 9.75 21.43
C ASN A 518 12.87 10.91 22.12
N ARG A 519 13.48 10.61 23.28
CA ARG A 519 14.32 11.53 24.05
C ARG A 519 15.54 10.77 24.57
N GLY A 520 16.71 11.34 24.36
CA GLY A 520 17.98 10.75 24.82
C GLY A 520 18.35 9.47 24.08
N ASP A 521 18.84 8.51 24.80
CA ASP A 521 19.47 7.31 24.28
C ASP A 521 18.58 6.07 24.52
N HIS A 522 18.67 5.11 23.61
CA HIS A 522 18.08 3.79 23.78
C HIS A 522 19.18 2.73 23.95
N ARG A 523 18.87 1.70 24.74
CA ARG A 523 19.74 0.55 24.95
C ARG A 523 19.09 -0.71 24.40
N LEU A 524 19.75 -1.32 23.45
CA LEU A 524 19.42 -2.68 22.99
C LEU A 524 20.15 -3.70 23.85
N ARG A 525 19.49 -4.83 24.15
CA ARG A 525 20.09 -5.93 24.88
C ARG A 525 20.06 -7.21 24.07
N THR A 526 21.14 -7.96 24.12
CA THR A 526 21.34 -9.21 23.35
C THR A 526 21.99 -10.28 24.23
N GLY A 527 21.83 -11.53 23.83
CA GLY A 527 22.45 -12.68 24.48
C GLY A 527 21.87 -13.06 25.84
N GLY A 528 22.24 -14.24 26.33
CA GLY A 528 21.72 -14.82 27.56
C GLY A 528 20.21 -14.86 27.57
N ARG A 529 19.57 -14.20 28.56
CA ARG A 529 18.10 -14.09 28.65
C ARG A 529 17.48 -13.12 27.63
N TYR A 530 18.28 -12.29 26.97
CA TYR A 530 17.84 -11.30 25.98
C TYR A 530 17.98 -11.86 24.57
N ASP A 531 17.08 -12.73 24.18
CA ASP A 531 17.08 -13.48 22.92
C ASP A 531 16.68 -12.62 21.71
N SER A 532 17.26 -11.43 21.58
CA SER A 532 17.04 -10.54 20.43
C SER A 532 17.48 -11.21 19.14
N HIS A 533 16.58 -11.32 18.15
CA HIS A 533 16.85 -11.99 16.88
C HIS A 533 16.00 -11.45 15.74
N LEU A 534 16.52 -11.58 14.53
CA LEU A 534 15.81 -11.37 13.28
C LEU A 534 15.30 -12.73 12.78
N LEU A 535 13.99 -12.89 12.63
CA LEU A 535 13.38 -14.08 12.03
C LEU A 535 13.03 -13.79 10.58
N VAL A 536 13.62 -14.55 9.65
CA VAL A 536 13.54 -14.31 8.21
C VAL A 536 12.92 -15.47 7.44
N PRO A 537 12.15 -15.18 6.35
CA PRO A 537 11.61 -16.18 5.44
C PRO A 537 12.62 -16.50 4.34
N GLN A 538 13.38 -17.56 4.52
CA GLN A 538 14.38 -18.00 3.56
C GLN A 538 13.78 -19.01 2.57
N ILE A 539 13.93 -18.74 1.27
CA ILE A 539 13.49 -19.65 0.22
C ILE A 539 14.60 -20.67 -0.05
N ARG A 540 14.28 -21.96 0.06
CA ARG A 540 15.17 -23.03 -0.40
C ARG A 540 15.18 -23.06 -1.93
N ARG A 541 16.35 -22.97 -2.51
CA ARG A 541 16.57 -23.17 -3.95
C ARG A 541 17.12 -24.57 -4.22
#